data_a8f7acd02d8399d19b04d5aec54eef86
#
_entry.id   a8f7acd02d8399d19b04d5aec54eef86
#
_cell.length_a   1.000
_cell.length_b   1.000
_cell.length_c   1.000
_cell.angle_alpha   90.00
_cell.angle_beta   90.00
_cell.angle_gamma   90.00
#
_symmetry.space_group_name_H-M   'P 1'
#
loop_
_entity.id
_entity.type
_entity.pdbx_description
1 polymer ?
#
loop_
_entity_poly.entity_id
_entity_poly.type
_entity_poly.pdbx_seq_one_letter_code
_entity_poly.pdbx_strand_id
1 'polypeptide(L)'
;SGKSVTLQSFFFFFLDGNKSSERLDTFGTRSRRMETYLLEEDGDRDDRIGYLYLEFKREESEVYKTIGMGLHARRGKPLDSWYFVIEDQRRIGIDLRLMEDGLTITRQVLKNQIGDQLYTSQREYCEKVNQALFGFERIEDYLEAIDLILQLRSPKLSNSLRPSAINEILNASLRPLSEED
;
A
#
# COMPACT_ATOMS: atom_id res chain seq x y z
N SER A 1 -8.03 -20.07 3.13
CA SER A 1 -9.07 -19.22 3.70
C SER A 1 -9.04 -17.85 3.00
N GLY A 2 -10.18 -17.17 2.89
CA GLY A 2 -10.27 -15.87 2.21
C GLY A 2 -9.33 -14.81 2.77
N LYS A 3 -8.97 -14.89 4.05
CA LYS A 3 -8.04 -13.96 4.72
C LYS A 3 -6.63 -13.96 4.10
N SER A 4 -6.07 -15.13 3.80
CA SER A 4 -4.73 -15.23 3.20
C SER A 4 -4.71 -14.67 1.78
N VAL A 5 -5.75 -14.93 1.00
CA VAL A 5 -5.88 -14.39 -0.36
C VAL A 5 -5.99 -12.86 -0.32
N THR A 6 -6.79 -12.32 0.57
CA THR A 6 -6.95 -10.88 0.73
C THR A 6 -5.63 -10.22 1.11
N LEU A 7 -4.94 -10.73 2.12
CA LEU A 7 -3.65 -10.18 2.55
C LEU A 7 -2.61 -10.23 1.42
N GLN A 8 -2.48 -11.36 0.75
CA GLN A 8 -1.55 -11.52 -0.37
C GLN A 8 -1.87 -10.58 -1.53
N SER A 9 -3.14 -10.35 -1.81
CA SER A 9 -3.56 -9.46 -2.90
C SER A 9 -3.29 -7.99 -2.58
N PHE A 10 -3.57 -7.56 -1.36
CA PHE A 10 -3.50 -6.14 -1.01
C PHE A 10 -2.15 -5.68 -0.48
N PHE A 11 -1.26 -6.58 -0.05
CA PHE A 11 0.00 -6.20 0.60
C PHE A 11 0.85 -5.25 -0.27
N PHE A 12 0.98 -5.52 -1.55
CA PHE A 12 1.79 -4.71 -2.45
C PHE A 12 1.22 -3.31 -2.72
N PHE A 13 -0.09 -3.13 -2.58
CA PHE A 13 -0.69 -1.79 -2.67
C PHE A 13 -0.19 -0.85 -1.60
N PHE A 14 0.06 -1.36 -0.40
CA PHE A 14 0.60 -0.55 0.69
C PHE A 14 2.03 -0.11 0.42
N LEU A 15 2.78 -0.87 -0.37
CA LEU A 15 4.18 -0.59 -0.64
C LEU A 15 4.38 0.41 -1.77
N ASP A 16 3.66 0.26 -2.88
CA ASP A 16 3.87 1.09 -4.07
C ASP A 16 2.64 1.89 -4.53
N GLY A 17 1.48 1.68 -3.95
CA GLY A 17 0.24 2.36 -4.32
C GLY A 17 -0.27 2.05 -5.73
N ASN A 18 0.26 1.02 -6.39
CA ASN A 18 -0.11 0.67 -7.74
C ASN A 18 -1.43 -0.10 -7.78
N LYS A 19 -2.46 0.53 -8.34
CA LYS A 19 -3.84 0.01 -8.43
C LYS A 19 -4.08 -0.95 -9.60
N SER A 20 -3.08 -1.31 -10.36
CA SER A 20 -3.29 -2.17 -11.53
C SER A 20 -3.85 -3.54 -11.12
N SER A 21 -4.70 -4.10 -12.00
CA SER A 21 -5.29 -5.42 -11.77
C SER A 21 -4.25 -6.54 -11.67
N GLU A 22 -3.10 -6.36 -12.28
CA GLU A 22 -1.97 -7.30 -12.21
C GLU A 22 -1.38 -7.40 -10.80
N ARG A 23 -1.46 -6.34 -10.02
CA ARG A 23 -1.03 -6.31 -8.61
C ARG A 23 -1.99 -7.09 -7.71
N LEU A 24 -3.30 -7.05 -8.01
CA LEU A 24 -4.35 -7.76 -7.24
C LEU A 24 -4.36 -9.24 -7.49
N ASP A 25 -4.14 -9.67 -8.72
CA ASP A 25 -4.30 -11.06 -9.11
C ASP A 25 -3.21 -11.50 -10.09
N THR A 26 -2.33 -12.38 -9.61
CA THR A 26 -1.32 -13.05 -10.43
C THR A 26 -1.92 -13.96 -11.51
N PHE A 27 -3.20 -14.30 -11.42
CA PHE A 27 -3.91 -15.17 -12.36
C PHE A 27 -4.79 -14.39 -13.37
N GLY A 28 -4.89 -13.05 -13.23
CA GLY A 28 -5.48 -12.16 -14.24
C GLY A 28 -7.00 -12.28 -14.41
N THR A 29 -7.73 -12.65 -13.38
CA THR A 29 -9.20 -12.69 -13.45
C THR A 29 -9.80 -11.29 -13.38
N ARG A 30 -10.64 -10.94 -14.36
CA ARG A 30 -11.33 -9.64 -14.43
C ARG A 30 -12.19 -9.30 -13.21
N SER A 31 -12.58 -10.29 -12.44
CA SER A 31 -13.43 -10.13 -11.25
C SER A 31 -12.73 -9.52 -10.03
N ARG A 32 -11.40 -9.40 -10.06
CA ARG A 32 -10.63 -8.87 -8.92
C ARG A 32 -10.09 -7.47 -9.17
N ARG A 33 -10.98 -6.57 -9.58
CA ARG A 33 -10.67 -5.15 -9.63
C ARG A 33 -11.01 -4.50 -8.29
N MET A 34 -10.28 -3.43 -7.91
CA MET A 34 -10.56 -2.68 -6.70
C MET A 34 -11.98 -2.15 -6.64
N GLU A 35 -12.53 -1.70 -7.77
CA GLU A 35 -13.91 -1.24 -7.89
C GLU A 35 -14.92 -2.33 -7.50
N THR A 36 -14.67 -3.57 -7.91
CA THR A 36 -15.53 -4.72 -7.60
C THR A 36 -15.57 -5.00 -6.10
N TYR A 37 -14.43 -4.89 -5.41
CA TYR A 37 -14.39 -5.04 -3.94
C TYR A 37 -15.14 -3.95 -3.20
N LEU A 38 -15.17 -2.73 -3.74
CA LEU A 38 -15.83 -1.60 -3.11
C LEU A 38 -17.34 -1.53 -3.41
N LEU A 39 -17.73 -1.76 -4.67
CA LEU A 39 -19.12 -1.57 -5.11
C LEU A 39 -19.98 -2.82 -4.99
N GLU A 40 -19.38 -4.02 -4.85
CA GLU A 40 -20.03 -5.31 -4.96
C GLU A 40 -20.72 -5.50 -6.34
N GLU A 41 -20.52 -6.65 -6.99
CA GLU A 41 -20.98 -6.85 -8.38
C GLU A 41 -22.51 -6.69 -8.55
N ASP A 42 -23.29 -7.04 -7.51
CA ASP A 42 -24.75 -7.01 -7.49
C ASP A 42 -25.32 -5.98 -6.50
N GLY A 43 -24.49 -5.04 -5.99
CA GLY A 43 -24.92 -4.08 -5.00
C GLY A 43 -25.64 -2.86 -5.59
N ASP A 44 -26.66 -2.36 -4.90
CA ASP A 44 -27.35 -1.10 -5.19
C ASP A 44 -26.52 0.17 -4.99
N ARG A 45 -25.20 0.02 -4.72
CA ARG A 45 -24.33 1.15 -4.40
C ARG A 45 -23.49 1.55 -5.61
N ASP A 46 -23.74 2.76 -6.08
CA ASP A 46 -23.05 3.35 -7.22
C ASP A 46 -21.87 4.25 -6.83
N ASP A 47 -21.70 4.51 -5.53
CA ASP A 47 -20.67 5.40 -4.98
C ASP A 47 -20.22 4.89 -3.60
N ARG A 48 -18.92 4.64 -3.44
CA ARG A 48 -18.36 4.18 -2.16
C ARG A 48 -16.91 4.61 -1.98
N ILE A 49 -16.61 5.05 -0.76
CA ILE A 49 -15.24 5.31 -0.31
C ILE A 49 -14.83 4.17 0.64
N GLY A 50 -13.63 3.64 0.44
CA GLY A 50 -13.00 2.66 1.32
C GLY A 50 -11.58 3.06 1.66
N TYR A 51 -11.09 2.61 2.81
CA TYR A 51 -9.72 2.80 3.26
C TYR A 51 -9.04 1.46 3.49
N LEU A 52 -7.80 1.37 3.05
CA LEU A 52 -6.89 0.27 3.33
C LEU A 52 -5.67 0.84 4.04
N TYR A 53 -5.28 0.26 5.17
CA TYR A 53 -4.11 0.73 5.89
C TYR A 53 -3.41 -0.38 6.66
N LEU A 54 -2.13 -0.16 6.93
CA LEU A 54 -1.30 -0.99 7.80
C LEU A 54 -0.66 -0.08 8.86
N GLU A 55 -0.79 -0.47 10.11
CA GLU A 55 -0.13 0.15 11.24
C GLU A 55 1.09 -0.68 11.63
N PHE A 56 2.22 -0.03 11.78
CA PHE A 56 3.47 -0.60 12.26
C PHE A 56 3.77 -0.03 13.64
N LYS A 57 4.11 -0.89 14.56
CA LYS A 57 4.65 -0.52 15.87
C LYS A 57 6.11 -0.93 15.93
N ARG A 58 6.97 -0.01 16.39
CA ARG A 58 8.35 -0.36 16.70
C ARG A 58 8.37 -1.25 17.95
N GLU A 59 9.12 -2.34 17.86
CA GLU A 59 9.31 -3.22 19.01
C GLU A 59 9.87 -2.43 20.21
N GLU A 60 9.40 -2.72 21.41
CA GLU A 60 9.82 -2.10 22.66
C GLU A 60 9.60 -0.57 22.78
N SER A 61 8.78 0.03 21.93
CA SER A 61 8.46 1.46 22.01
C SER A 61 7.01 1.76 21.64
N GLU A 62 6.53 2.97 22.01
CA GLU A 62 5.23 3.50 21.59
C GLU A 62 5.33 4.33 20.30
N VAL A 63 6.24 3.95 19.40
CA VAL A 63 6.39 4.58 18.09
C VAL A 63 5.56 3.84 17.08
N TYR A 64 4.59 4.54 16.50
CA TYR A 64 3.66 4.03 15.50
C TYR A 64 3.85 4.75 14.18
N LYS A 65 3.79 3.99 13.08
CA LYS A 65 3.70 4.52 11.72
C LYS A 65 2.58 3.81 10.99
N THR A 66 1.76 4.57 10.27
CA THR A 66 0.64 4.03 9.50
C THR A 66 0.77 4.43 8.05
N ILE A 67 0.74 3.48 7.16
CA ILE A 67 0.69 3.69 5.72
C ILE A 67 -0.65 3.21 5.18
N GLY A 68 -1.18 3.87 4.17
CA GLY A 68 -2.45 3.45 3.60
C GLY A 68 -2.92 4.30 2.44
N MET A 69 -4.11 3.97 1.99
CA MET A 69 -4.78 4.65 0.89
C MET A 69 -6.28 4.73 1.09
N GLY A 70 -6.87 5.79 0.56
CA GLY A 70 -8.30 5.92 0.35
C GLY A 70 -8.63 5.66 -1.10
N LEU A 71 -9.74 5.00 -1.34
CA LEU A 71 -10.23 4.62 -2.65
C LEU A 71 -11.68 5.08 -2.80
N HIS A 72 -11.99 5.77 -3.87
CA HIS A 72 -13.33 6.22 -4.19
C HIS A 72 -13.79 5.57 -5.49
N ALA A 73 -14.65 4.57 -5.37
CA ALA A 73 -15.26 3.87 -6.49
C ALA A 73 -16.61 4.48 -6.80
N ARG A 74 -16.81 4.83 -8.07
CA ARG A 74 -18.08 5.30 -8.63
C ARG A 74 -18.39 4.52 -9.89
N ARG A 75 -19.60 4.02 -10.00
CA ARG A 75 -20.00 3.23 -11.18
C ARG A 75 -19.79 4.01 -12.48
N GLY A 76 -19.10 3.40 -13.43
CA GLY A 76 -18.81 4.00 -14.74
C GLY A 76 -17.74 5.11 -14.72
N LYS A 77 -17.04 5.32 -13.62
CA LYS A 77 -15.93 6.29 -13.53
C LYS A 77 -14.63 5.59 -13.13
N PRO A 78 -13.47 6.14 -13.52
CA PRO A 78 -12.19 5.64 -13.04
C PRO A 78 -12.11 5.69 -11.51
N LEU A 79 -11.43 4.71 -10.92
CA LEU A 79 -11.17 4.67 -9.50
C LEU A 79 -10.27 5.84 -9.08
N ASP A 80 -10.78 6.71 -8.22
CA ASP A 80 -9.99 7.79 -7.61
C ASP A 80 -9.28 7.26 -6.36
N SER A 81 -8.11 7.80 -6.06
CA SER A 81 -7.31 7.37 -4.91
C SER A 81 -6.45 8.49 -4.35
N TRP A 82 -6.17 8.38 -3.08
CA TRP A 82 -5.20 9.18 -2.34
C TRP A 82 -4.46 8.30 -1.35
N TYR A 83 -3.34 8.78 -0.86
CA TYR A 83 -2.42 8.00 -0.03
C TYR A 83 -2.08 8.77 1.23
N PHE A 84 -1.64 8.06 2.26
CA PHE A 84 -1.16 8.69 3.49
C PHE A 84 -0.05 7.89 4.16
N VAL A 85 0.85 8.61 4.80
CA VAL A 85 1.88 8.07 5.68
C VAL A 85 1.86 8.89 6.95
N ILE A 86 1.38 8.30 8.04
CA ILE A 86 1.22 8.96 9.33
C ILE A 86 2.40 8.58 10.22
N GLU A 87 3.20 9.58 10.58
CA GLU A 87 4.42 9.41 11.38
C GLU A 87 4.40 10.21 12.70
N ASP A 88 3.29 10.88 13.00
CA ASP A 88 3.13 11.74 14.19
C ASP A 88 2.58 11.00 15.42
N GLN A 89 2.65 9.66 15.42
CA GLN A 89 2.21 8.74 16.48
C GLN A 89 0.68 8.65 16.63
N ARG A 90 -0.12 9.41 15.89
CA ARG A 90 -1.58 9.27 15.93
C ARG A 90 -2.02 7.97 15.28
N ARG A 91 -2.97 7.30 15.90
CA ARG A 91 -3.44 5.98 15.49
C ARG A 91 -4.87 6.05 14.96
N ILE A 92 -5.13 5.34 13.88
CA ILE A 92 -6.48 5.21 13.32
C ILE A 92 -7.35 4.39 14.28
N GLY A 93 -8.54 4.90 14.55
CA GLY A 93 -9.49 4.29 15.49
C GLY A 93 -9.31 4.75 16.94
N ILE A 94 -8.25 5.48 17.27
CA ILE A 94 -7.98 6.06 18.58
C ILE A 94 -7.93 7.58 18.47
N ASP A 95 -6.94 8.12 17.75
CA ASP A 95 -6.70 9.56 17.58
C ASP A 95 -7.31 10.11 16.29
N LEU A 96 -7.40 9.25 15.27
CA LEU A 96 -7.91 9.56 13.94
C LEU A 96 -9.09 8.65 13.62
N ARG A 97 -10.09 9.18 12.92
CA ARG A 97 -11.27 8.42 12.52
C ARG A 97 -11.44 8.41 11.00
N LEU A 98 -11.65 7.23 10.44
CA LEU A 98 -11.97 7.04 9.03
C LEU A 98 -13.47 6.91 8.77
N MET A 99 -14.29 6.92 9.82
CA MET A 99 -15.75 6.93 9.74
C MET A 99 -16.31 8.02 10.65
N GLU A 100 -17.36 8.68 10.19
CA GLU A 100 -18.12 9.67 10.90
C GLU A 100 -19.62 9.44 10.60
N ASP A 101 -20.45 9.35 11.64
CA ASP A 101 -21.88 9.08 11.52
C ASP A 101 -22.25 7.85 10.66
N GLY A 102 -21.43 6.80 10.76
CA GLY A 102 -21.64 5.56 10.01
C GLY A 102 -21.21 5.62 8.54
N LEU A 103 -20.65 6.73 8.10
CA LEU A 103 -20.13 6.93 6.75
C LEU A 103 -18.60 7.06 6.75
N THR A 104 -17.98 6.54 5.70
CA THR A 104 -16.56 6.68 5.48
C THR A 104 -16.23 8.13 5.13
N ILE A 105 -15.22 8.72 5.77
CA ILE A 105 -14.83 10.12 5.54
C ILE A 105 -14.27 10.32 4.13
N THR A 106 -14.43 11.54 3.62
CA THR A 106 -13.88 11.97 2.32
C THR A 106 -12.39 12.28 2.43
N ARG A 107 -11.74 12.38 1.27
CA ARG A 107 -10.34 12.85 1.18
C ARG A 107 -10.14 14.19 1.88
N GLN A 108 -11.07 15.14 1.72
CA GLN A 108 -10.95 16.45 2.34
C GLN A 108 -11.01 16.39 3.86
N VAL A 109 -11.90 15.58 4.42
CA VAL A 109 -11.99 15.38 5.87
C VAL A 109 -10.72 14.75 6.41
N LEU A 110 -10.17 13.73 5.72
CA LEU A 110 -8.89 13.14 6.11
C LEU A 110 -7.76 14.17 6.05
N LYS A 111 -7.70 14.99 4.99
CA LYS A 111 -6.69 16.05 4.88
C LYS A 111 -6.76 17.05 6.01
N ASN A 112 -7.95 17.39 6.48
CA ASN A 112 -8.13 18.27 7.64
C ASN A 112 -7.57 17.64 8.94
N GLN A 113 -7.61 16.31 9.06
CA GLN A 113 -7.05 15.61 10.22
C GLN A 113 -5.53 15.47 10.16
N ILE A 114 -4.96 15.08 9.01
CA ILE A 114 -3.56 14.68 8.91
C ILE A 114 -2.66 15.65 8.15
N GLY A 115 -3.25 16.68 7.50
CA GLY A 115 -2.49 17.73 6.82
C GLY A 115 -1.59 17.22 5.69
N ASP A 116 -0.31 17.54 5.76
CA ASP A 116 0.68 17.24 4.73
C ASP A 116 1.08 15.75 4.65
N GLN A 117 0.58 14.91 5.54
CA GLN A 117 0.78 13.47 5.52
C GLN A 117 -0.15 12.75 4.50
N LEU A 118 -0.99 13.51 3.80
CA LEU A 118 -1.83 13.02 2.69
C LEU A 118 -1.17 13.36 1.35
N TYR A 119 -1.07 12.36 0.49
CA TYR A 119 -0.45 12.43 -0.84
C TYR A 119 -1.48 12.08 -1.92
N THR A 120 -1.44 12.77 -3.04
CA THR A 120 -2.25 12.46 -4.23
C THR A 120 -1.43 11.80 -5.34
N SER A 121 -0.11 11.95 -5.28
CA SER A 121 0.84 11.32 -6.20
C SER A 121 1.31 9.97 -5.67
N GLN A 122 1.21 8.94 -6.51
CA GLN A 122 1.74 7.61 -6.20
C GLN A 122 3.25 7.65 -5.95
N ARG A 123 3.98 8.45 -6.73
CA ARG A 123 5.44 8.58 -6.59
C ARG A 123 5.82 9.17 -5.24
N GLU A 124 5.19 10.26 -4.85
CA GLU A 124 5.44 10.88 -3.54
C GLU A 124 5.12 9.92 -2.39
N TYR A 125 4.04 9.15 -2.52
CA TYR A 125 3.71 8.11 -1.56
C TYR A 125 4.79 7.04 -1.46
N CYS A 126 5.28 6.51 -2.61
CA CYS A 126 6.37 5.53 -2.63
C CYS A 126 7.64 6.06 -1.97
N GLU A 127 8.03 7.28 -2.30
CA GLU A 127 9.20 7.95 -1.71
C GLU A 127 9.06 8.07 -0.20
N LYS A 128 7.87 8.42 0.27
CA LYS A 128 7.59 8.56 1.69
C LYS A 128 7.54 7.23 2.43
N VAL A 129 6.96 6.20 1.85
CA VAL A 129 6.97 4.84 2.42
C VAL A 129 8.39 4.32 2.52
N ASN A 130 9.21 4.52 1.48
CA ASN A 130 10.62 4.16 1.51
C ASN A 130 11.36 4.85 2.67
N GLN A 131 11.20 6.16 2.81
CA GLN A 131 11.82 6.93 3.90
C GLN A 131 11.35 6.47 5.29
N ALA A 132 10.07 6.16 5.42
CA ALA A 132 9.46 5.82 6.70
C ALA A 132 9.81 4.41 7.19
N LEU A 133 9.93 3.43 6.27
CA LEU A 133 9.98 2.01 6.61
C LEU A 133 11.23 1.27 6.13
N PHE A 134 11.81 1.64 4.99
CA PHE A 134 12.86 0.84 4.34
C PHE A 134 14.23 1.52 4.28
N GLY A 135 14.30 2.81 3.93
CA GLY A 135 15.54 3.59 3.94
C GLY A 135 16.48 3.32 2.77
N PHE A 136 15.97 2.89 1.61
CA PHE A 136 16.78 2.84 0.38
C PHE A 136 17.22 4.25 -0.02
N GLU A 137 18.46 4.43 -0.42
CA GLU A 137 18.98 5.74 -0.84
C GLU A 137 18.30 6.27 -2.10
N ARG A 138 17.97 5.35 -3.03
CA ARG A 138 17.32 5.68 -4.29
C ARG A 138 15.95 5.04 -4.34
N ILE A 139 14.97 5.79 -4.81
CA ILE A 139 13.60 5.28 -4.98
C ILE A 139 13.54 4.15 -6.02
N GLU A 140 14.41 4.19 -7.03
CA GLU A 140 14.52 3.15 -8.05
C GLU A 140 14.88 1.80 -7.42
N ASP A 141 15.79 1.76 -6.47
CA ASP A 141 16.21 0.54 -5.77
C ASP A 141 15.05 -0.04 -4.93
N TYR A 142 14.26 0.81 -4.29
CA TYR A 142 13.04 0.43 -3.59
C TYR A 142 11.99 -0.19 -4.52
N LEU A 143 11.71 0.46 -5.66
CA LEU A 143 10.73 -0.04 -6.63
C LEU A 143 11.19 -1.35 -7.29
N GLU A 144 12.48 -1.47 -7.56
CA GLU A 144 13.07 -2.69 -8.10
C GLU A 144 12.98 -3.85 -7.11
N ALA A 145 13.21 -3.61 -5.82
CA ALA A 145 13.02 -4.61 -4.77
C ALA A 145 11.56 -5.09 -4.67
N ILE A 146 10.58 -4.19 -4.79
CA ILE A 146 9.15 -4.56 -4.83
C ILE A 146 8.85 -5.43 -6.05
N ASP A 147 9.33 -5.03 -7.23
CA ASP A 147 9.10 -5.79 -8.46
C ASP A 147 9.72 -7.18 -8.40
N LEU A 148 10.89 -7.33 -7.79
CA LEU A 148 11.53 -8.62 -7.57
C LEU A 148 10.67 -9.53 -6.65
N ILE A 149 10.19 -9.01 -5.54
CA ILE A 149 9.33 -9.76 -4.62
C ILE A 149 8.02 -10.18 -5.31
N LEU A 150 7.45 -9.32 -6.15
CA LEU A 150 6.28 -9.65 -6.95
C LEU A 150 6.55 -10.80 -7.94
N GLN A 151 7.69 -10.79 -8.61
CA GLN A 151 8.11 -11.86 -9.51
C GLN A 151 8.28 -13.18 -8.77
N LEU A 152 8.87 -13.18 -7.58
CA LEU A 152 9.00 -14.36 -6.72
C LEU A 152 7.64 -14.92 -6.28
N ARG A 153 6.63 -14.07 -6.11
CA ARG A 153 5.26 -14.49 -5.78
C ARG A 153 4.55 -15.22 -6.92
N SER A 154 4.94 -14.94 -8.16
CA SER A 154 4.27 -15.52 -9.34
C SER A 154 4.91 -16.84 -9.75
N PRO A 155 4.16 -17.98 -9.69
CA PRO A 155 4.70 -19.29 -10.09
C PRO A 155 5.12 -19.36 -11.56
N LYS A 156 4.57 -18.50 -12.42
CA LYS A 156 4.88 -18.48 -13.86
C LYS A 156 6.18 -17.75 -14.20
N LEU A 157 6.66 -16.89 -13.31
CA LEU A 157 7.85 -16.05 -13.56
C LEU A 157 9.12 -16.62 -12.90
N SER A 158 8.99 -17.57 -11.98
CA SER A 158 10.14 -18.20 -11.30
C SER A 158 11.12 -18.90 -12.25
N ASN A 159 10.68 -19.27 -13.45
CA ASN A 159 11.53 -19.94 -14.46
C ASN A 159 12.47 -18.96 -15.20
N SER A 160 12.28 -17.66 -15.10
CA SER A 160 13.11 -16.64 -15.77
C SER A 160 14.05 -15.89 -14.82
N LEU A 161 13.90 -16.05 -13.52
CA LEU A 161 14.73 -15.40 -12.51
C LEU A 161 16.08 -16.10 -12.38
N ARG A 162 17.15 -15.36 -12.69
CA ARG A 162 18.50 -15.83 -12.39
C ARG A 162 18.79 -15.65 -10.91
N PRO A 163 19.21 -16.72 -10.19
CA PRO A 163 19.56 -16.63 -8.76
C PRO A 163 20.59 -15.52 -8.43
N SER A 164 21.46 -15.19 -9.39
CA SER A 164 22.45 -14.11 -9.25
C SER A 164 21.82 -12.72 -9.10
N ALA A 165 20.73 -12.43 -9.82
CA ALA A 165 20.04 -11.14 -9.72
C ALA A 165 19.40 -10.94 -8.32
N ILE A 166 18.89 -12.01 -7.72
CA ILE A 166 18.34 -11.99 -6.36
C ILE A 166 19.44 -11.67 -5.34
N ASN A 167 20.60 -12.32 -5.47
CA ASN A 167 21.73 -12.08 -4.57
C ASN A 167 22.31 -10.68 -4.70
N GLU A 168 22.36 -10.12 -5.92
CA GLU A 168 22.85 -8.75 -6.13
C GLU A 168 21.92 -7.72 -5.46
N ILE A 169 20.61 -7.87 -5.60
CA ILE A 169 19.63 -6.95 -4.98
C ILE A 169 19.60 -7.12 -3.46
N LEU A 170 19.63 -8.36 -2.96
CA LEU A 170 19.70 -8.60 -1.52
C LEU A 170 21.01 -8.06 -0.93
N ASN A 171 22.14 -8.23 -1.60
CA ASN A 171 23.42 -7.68 -1.13
C ASN A 171 23.47 -6.16 -1.22
N ALA A 172 22.83 -5.53 -2.20
CA ALA A 172 22.70 -4.08 -2.29
C ALA A 172 21.80 -3.50 -1.21
N SER A 173 20.75 -4.24 -0.81
CA SER A 173 19.82 -3.83 0.26
C SER A 173 20.32 -4.19 1.67
N LEU A 174 21.25 -5.15 1.80
CA LEU A 174 21.83 -5.59 3.05
C LEU A 174 23.20 -4.93 3.34
N ARG A 175 23.46 -3.73 2.83
CA ARG A 175 24.63 -2.99 3.29
C ARG A 175 24.56 -2.88 4.83
N PRO A 176 25.62 -3.31 5.54
CA PRO A 176 25.62 -3.19 6.98
C PRO A 176 25.40 -1.72 7.32
N LEU A 177 24.47 -1.46 8.22
CA LEU A 177 24.45 -0.22 8.96
C LEU A 177 25.86 -0.06 9.50
N SER A 178 26.58 0.95 9.02
CA SER A 178 27.89 1.28 9.58
C SER A 178 27.68 1.47 11.08
N GLU A 179 28.44 0.71 11.86
CA GLU A 179 28.70 1.03 13.25
C GLU A 179 29.44 2.37 13.27
N GLU A 180 28.72 3.45 13.41
CA GLU A 180 29.25 4.73 13.81
C GLU A 180 28.34 5.31 14.90
N ASP A 181 28.91 5.19 16.12
CA ASP A 181 28.76 5.94 17.37
C ASP A 181 27.38 6.51 17.77
#